data_1038bf921cddb34fba14e5e8b202f7c0
#
_entry.id   1038bf921cddb34fba14e5e8b202f7c0
#
_cell.length_a   1.000
_cell.length_b   1.000
_cell.length_c   1.000
_cell.angle_alpha   90.00
_cell.angle_beta   90.00
_cell.angle_gamma   90.00
#
_symmetry.space_group_name_H-M   'P 1'
#
loop_
_entity.id
_entity.type
_entity.pdbx_description
1 polymer ?
#
loop_
_entity_poly.entity_id
_entity_poly.type
_entity_poly.pdbx_seq_one_letter_code
_entity_poly.pdbx_strand_id
1 'polypeptide(L)'
;MSGQPTITIPVVYGVGSGGSRLAATLVHGKGPGGRWIAQRLSGVEAVCISSSRMDIEQLKAYQQRGLYVIGDGTGSGMNPEKGRRDYLESPSRQEILELPKKIAQEKGYDRIDLIPVIATLGFGCGSGAGPALLEDLVRKYPNSCVLGIFTLPFTWEGEETRKRAVKALHQACKHAPVIPASNSYLIKDYAETDFTRAINAANERIVKPLTTILRAMSNTRAITVIDSSDLKRILKPAVLVMTYTLPTPAEIQNLSQHNSSTLSPITKGLNKISCLALVEAGKGQLTPQHVEALPDQLREVLGSEPAEVKTLLARRPESEKTYVSILVGGVELHG
;
A
#
# COMPACT_ATOMS: atom_id res chain seq x y z
N MET A 1 -3.18 -27.45 13.45
CA MET A 1 -2.68 -27.09 12.11
C MET A 1 -2.74 -25.57 12.00
N SER A 2 -1.61 -24.88 11.97
CA SER A 2 -1.57 -23.43 11.68
C SER A 2 -1.94 -23.29 10.20
N GLY A 3 -3.14 -22.79 9.93
CA GLY A 3 -3.57 -22.54 8.55
C GLY A 3 -2.59 -21.60 7.86
N GLN A 4 -2.24 -21.89 6.63
CA GLN A 4 -1.42 -20.98 5.82
C GLN A 4 -2.18 -19.66 5.60
N PRO A 5 -1.48 -18.51 5.50
CA PRO A 5 -2.13 -17.23 5.25
C PRO A 5 -2.88 -17.26 3.91
N THR A 6 -3.99 -16.53 3.83
CA THR A 6 -4.78 -16.43 2.59
C THR A 6 -3.94 -15.86 1.45
N ILE A 7 -3.13 -14.82 1.75
CA ILE A 7 -2.17 -14.21 0.84
C ILE A 7 -0.81 -14.15 1.52
N THR A 8 0.22 -14.64 0.87
CA THR A 8 1.59 -14.61 1.37
C THR A 8 2.30 -13.33 0.95
N ILE A 9 2.71 -12.55 1.96
CA ILE A 9 3.45 -11.29 1.81
C ILE A 9 4.78 -11.42 2.54
N PRO A 10 5.87 -11.85 1.90
CA PRO A 10 7.14 -12.05 2.60
C PRO A 10 7.84 -10.73 2.93
N VAL A 11 7.67 -9.72 2.08
CA VAL A 11 8.44 -8.48 2.12
C VAL A 11 7.61 -7.28 1.70
N VAL A 12 7.92 -6.12 2.28
CA VAL A 12 7.47 -4.79 1.85
C VAL A 12 8.71 -3.96 1.51
N TYR A 13 8.78 -3.44 0.29
CA TYR A 13 9.84 -2.53 -0.13
C TYR A 13 9.49 -1.08 0.17
N GLY A 14 10.47 -0.33 0.67
CA GLY A 14 10.42 1.13 0.78
C GLY A 14 11.51 1.76 -0.06
N VAL A 15 11.16 2.72 -0.92
CA VAL A 15 12.09 3.39 -1.84
C VAL A 15 12.14 4.89 -1.59
N GLY A 16 13.34 5.41 -1.43
CA GLY A 16 13.61 6.79 -0.99
C GLY A 16 13.31 6.98 0.50
N SER A 17 13.60 8.16 1.04
CA SER A 17 13.47 8.48 2.47
C SER A 17 12.06 8.22 3.00
N GLY A 18 11.05 8.81 2.38
CA GLY A 18 9.66 8.70 2.82
C GLY A 18 9.10 7.28 2.67
N GLY A 19 9.33 6.63 1.50
CA GLY A 19 8.88 5.26 1.23
C GLY A 19 9.50 4.25 2.21
N SER A 20 10.78 4.39 2.50
CA SER A 20 11.50 3.55 3.45
C SER A 20 10.97 3.71 4.89
N ARG A 21 10.67 4.93 5.32
CA ARG A 21 10.06 5.18 6.63
C ARG A 21 8.67 4.59 6.74
N LEU A 22 7.85 4.70 5.70
CA LEU A 22 6.50 4.11 5.67
C LEU A 22 6.57 2.58 5.72
N ALA A 23 7.46 1.95 4.93
CA ALA A 23 7.64 0.50 4.95
C ALA A 23 8.10 0.00 6.32
N ALA A 24 9.09 0.69 6.93
CA ALA A 24 9.54 0.40 8.29
C ALA A 24 8.39 0.51 9.31
N THR A 25 7.58 1.55 9.19
CA THR A 25 6.44 1.78 10.09
C THR A 25 5.38 0.69 9.96
N LEU A 26 5.05 0.25 8.75
CA LEU A 26 4.10 -0.84 8.49
C LEU A 26 4.53 -2.16 9.15
N VAL A 27 5.81 -2.46 9.11
CA VAL A 27 6.34 -3.73 9.61
C VAL A 27 6.59 -3.69 11.13
N HIS A 28 7.14 -2.59 11.63
CA HIS A 28 7.57 -2.51 13.04
C HIS A 28 6.56 -1.81 13.96
N GLY A 29 5.56 -1.13 13.39
CA GLY A 29 4.55 -0.39 14.17
C GLY A 29 5.07 0.89 14.81
N LYS A 30 6.33 1.28 14.56
CA LYS A 30 6.94 2.54 15.04
C LYS A 30 7.18 3.48 13.87
N GLY A 31 6.66 4.69 13.96
CA GLY A 31 6.98 5.79 13.05
C GLY A 31 8.07 6.72 13.60
N PRO A 32 8.58 7.63 12.76
CA PRO A 32 9.43 8.73 13.20
C PRO A 32 8.72 9.51 14.33
N GLY A 33 9.41 9.70 15.47
CA GLY A 33 8.82 10.33 16.67
C GLY A 33 8.29 9.34 17.71
N GLY A 34 8.48 8.03 17.53
CA GLY A 34 8.23 7.02 18.57
C GLY A 34 6.78 6.62 18.79
N ARG A 35 5.83 7.16 18.00
CA ARG A 35 4.42 6.74 18.07
C ARG A 35 4.24 5.33 17.57
N TRP A 36 3.50 4.53 18.31
CA TRP A 36 3.16 3.17 17.96
C TRP A 36 1.89 3.14 17.12
N ILE A 37 1.96 2.45 15.99
CA ILE A 37 0.75 2.04 15.26
C ILE A 37 0.32 0.71 15.88
N ALA A 38 -0.89 0.66 16.40
CA ALA A 38 -1.42 -0.50 17.13
C ALA A 38 -1.49 -1.79 16.29
N GLN A 39 -1.26 -1.69 14.99
CA GLN A 39 -1.37 -2.81 14.04
C GLN A 39 -0.15 -2.84 13.13
N ARG A 40 0.77 -3.72 13.43
CA ARG A 40 1.91 -4.05 12.56
C ARG A 40 1.61 -5.28 11.70
N LEU A 41 2.30 -5.41 10.59
CA LEU A 41 2.30 -6.62 9.79
C LEU A 41 3.21 -7.67 10.46
N SER A 42 2.62 -8.72 10.98
CA SER A 42 3.40 -9.85 11.53
C SER A 42 3.88 -10.75 10.40
N GLY A 43 5.09 -11.27 10.51
CA GLY A 43 5.64 -12.21 9.52
C GLY A 43 6.08 -11.57 8.19
N VAL A 44 6.04 -10.25 8.07
CA VAL A 44 6.51 -9.49 6.90
C VAL A 44 7.81 -8.76 7.24
N GLU A 45 8.74 -8.71 6.31
CA GLU A 45 10.01 -8.01 6.46
C GLU A 45 10.02 -6.69 5.68
N ALA A 46 10.69 -5.67 6.21
CA ALA A 46 10.90 -4.43 5.48
C ALA A 46 12.27 -4.42 4.80
N VAL A 47 12.31 -3.96 3.55
CA VAL A 47 13.52 -3.71 2.77
C VAL A 47 13.52 -2.27 2.33
N CYS A 48 14.53 -1.51 2.74
CA CYS A 48 14.62 -0.08 2.52
C CYS A 48 15.75 0.25 1.55
N ILE A 49 15.46 1.05 0.54
CA ILE A 49 16.37 1.42 -0.54
C ILE A 49 16.40 2.94 -0.65
N SER A 50 17.56 3.55 -0.57
CA SER A 50 17.72 4.99 -0.82
C SER A 50 19.04 5.28 -1.52
N SER A 51 19.06 6.35 -2.33
CA SER A 51 20.29 6.92 -2.88
C SER A 51 21.03 7.80 -1.87
N SER A 52 20.46 8.04 -0.70
CA SER A 52 21.08 8.79 0.39
C SER A 52 21.52 7.87 1.53
N ARG A 53 22.80 7.88 1.84
CA ARG A 53 23.36 7.14 2.97
C ARG A 53 22.76 7.60 4.30
N MET A 54 22.51 8.91 4.47
CA MET A 54 21.90 9.46 5.69
C MET A 54 20.51 8.89 5.93
N ASP A 55 19.70 8.72 4.89
CA ASP A 55 18.36 8.13 5.01
C ASP A 55 18.42 6.71 5.56
N ILE A 56 19.36 5.92 5.04
CA ILE A 56 19.56 4.52 5.45
C ILE A 56 20.09 4.43 6.89
N GLU A 57 21.03 5.30 7.28
CA GLU A 57 21.55 5.33 8.65
C GLU A 57 20.45 5.59 9.69
N GLN A 58 19.50 6.49 9.40
CA GLN A 58 18.36 6.77 10.28
C GLN A 58 17.43 5.56 10.47
N LEU A 59 17.45 4.61 9.55
CA LEU A 59 16.60 3.42 9.60
C LEU A 59 17.24 2.24 10.32
N LYS A 60 18.53 2.28 10.65
CA LYS A 60 19.23 1.19 11.36
C LYS A 60 18.59 0.84 12.70
N ALA A 61 18.00 1.82 13.39
CA ALA A 61 17.30 1.62 14.66
C ALA A 61 16.04 0.72 14.55
N TYR A 62 15.54 0.45 13.35
CA TYR A 62 14.31 -0.32 13.13
C TYR A 62 14.52 -1.78 12.74
N GLN A 63 15.73 -2.32 12.82
CA GLN A 63 16.05 -3.72 12.53
C GLN A 63 15.45 -4.23 11.20
N GLN A 64 15.67 -3.49 10.12
CA GLN A 64 15.19 -3.87 8.79
C GLN A 64 15.87 -5.13 8.27
N ARG A 65 15.18 -5.93 7.45
CA ARG A 65 15.77 -7.08 6.77
C ARG A 65 16.87 -6.69 5.79
N GLY A 66 16.71 -5.54 5.12
CA GLY A 66 17.69 -5.03 4.17
C GLY A 66 17.70 -3.51 4.15
N LEU A 67 18.90 -2.95 4.21
CA LEU A 67 19.17 -1.52 4.11
C LEU A 67 20.16 -1.30 2.98
N TYR A 68 19.68 -0.78 1.84
CA TYR A 68 20.47 -0.65 0.63
C TYR A 68 20.68 0.82 0.25
N VAL A 69 21.95 1.21 0.15
CA VAL A 69 22.35 2.48 -0.47
C VAL A 69 22.61 2.20 -1.95
N ILE A 70 21.90 2.88 -2.84
CA ILE A 70 22.10 2.79 -4.28
C ILE A 70 22.86 4.03 -4.79
N GLY A 71 23.60 3.88 -5.89
CA GLY A 71 24.44 4.95 -6.44
C GLY A 71 25.63 5.28 -5.51
N ASP A 72 26.03 6.54 -5.52
CA ASP A 72 27.16 7.06 -4.72
C ASP A 72 26.84 7.34 -3.24
N GLY A 73 25.57 7.24 -2.84
CA GLY A 73 25.11 7.49 -1.48
C GLY A 73 24.92 8.97 -1.13
N THR A 74 25.14 9.89 -2.06
CA THR A 74 24.96 11.33 -1.85
C THR A 74 23.52 11.82 -2.07
N GLY A 75 22.67 10.95 -2.60
CA GLY A 75 21.29 11.25 -2.97
C GLY A 75 21.11 11.51 -4.47
N SER A 76 19.87 11.50 -4.93
CA SER A 76 19.54 11.72 -6.35
C SER A 76 19.20 13.18 -6.68
N GLY A 77 19.29 14.11 -5.74
CA GLY A 77 19.18 15.55 -5.97
C GLY A 77 17.92 15.99 -6.72
N MET A 78 16.74 15.48 -6.39
CA MET A 78 15.48 15.75 -7.08
C MET A 78 15.44 15.33 -8.56
N ASN A 79 16.38 14.51 -9.00
CA ASN A 79 16.50 14.01 -10.37
C ASN A 79 16.05 12.54 -10.47
N PRO A 80 14.84 12.26 -11.02
CA PRO A 80 14.34 10.90 -11.18
C PRO A 80 15.19 10.03 -12.11
N GLU A 81 15.80 10.61 -13.17
CA GLU A 81 16.67 9.87 -14.08
C GLU A 81 17.94 9.38 -13.37
N LYS A 82 18.55 10.22 -12.48
CA LYS A 82 19.64 9.78 -11.61
C LYS A 82 19.16 8.67 -10.67
N GLY A 83 18.02 8.85 -10.00
CA GLY A 83 17.47 7.83 -9.09
C GLY A 83 17.19 6.49 -9.78
N ARG A 84 16.68 6.51 -11.01
CA ARG A 84 16.51 5.32 -11.85
C ARG A 84 17.83 4.67 -12.19
N ARG A 85 18.82 5.43 -12.63
CA ARG A 85 20.16 4.94 -12.97
C ARG A 85 20.86 4.36 -11.75
N ASP A 86 20.86 5.07 -10.61
CA ASP A 86 21.43 4.61 -9.35
C ASP A 86 20.90 3.22 -8.93
N TYR A 87 19.62 2.95 -9.20
CA TYR A 87 19.02 1.64 -8.96
C TYR A 87 19.45 0.60 -10.00
N LEU A 88 19.32 0.91 -11.29
CA LEU A 88 19.58 -0.04 -12.37
C LEU A 88 21.04 -0.50 -12.43
N GLU A 89 21.98 0.39 -12.10
CA GLU A 89 23.42 0.14 -12.07
C GLU A 89 23.93 -0.32 -10.69
N SER A 90 23.04 -0.41 -9.69
CA SER A 90 23.41 -0.82 -8.34
C SER A 90 23.94 -2.26 -8.31
N PRO A 91 25.11 -2.51 -7.71
CA PRO A 91 25.62 -3.87 -7.50
C PRO A 91 24.70 -4.72 -6.63
N SER A 92 23.88 -4.08 -5.76
CA SER A 92 22.91 -4.76 -4.90
C SER A 92 21.58 -5.08 -5.59
N ARG A 93 21.36 -4.64 -6.85
CA ARG A 93 20.08 -4.83 -7.55
C ARG A 93 19.64 -6.27 -7.59
N GLN A 94 20.54 -7.19 -7.93
CA GLN A 94 20.20 -8.62 -8.00
C GLN A 94 19.84 -9.18 -6.63
N GLU A 95 20.59 -8.84 -5.59
CA GLU A 95 20.31 -9.24 -4.22
C GLU A 95 18.94 -8.72 -3.76
N ILE A 96 18.63 -7.44 -4.00
CA ILE A 96 17.34 -6.83 -3.69
C ILE A 96 16.20 -7.62 -4.33
N LEU A 97 16.36 -8.02 -5.58
CA LEU A 97 15.34 -8.77 -6.31
C LEU A 97 15.19 -10.23 -5.86
N GLU A 98 16.19 -10.82 -5.21
CA GLU A 98 16.13 -12.19 -4.66
C GLU A 98 15.49 -12.26 -3.26
N LEU A 99 15.43 -11.15 -2.54
CA LEU A 99 14.95 -11.13 -1.15
C LEU A 99 13.55 -11.73 -0.97
N PRO A 100 12.54 -11.45 -1.81
CA PRO A 100 11.21 -12.04 -1.61
C PRO A 100 11.25 -13.57 -1.57
N LYS A 101 12.01 -14.19 -2.50
CA LYS A 101 12.17 -15.64 -2.56
C LYS A 101 12.95 -16.17 -1.35
N LYS A 102 14.06 -15.52 -0.98
CA LYS A 102 14.87 -15.91 0.15
C LYS A 102 14.09 -15.86 1.46
N ILE A 103 13.36 -14.76 1.70
CA ILE A 103 12.54 -14.58 2.91
C ILE A 103 11.38 -15.58 2.93
N ALA A 104 10.72 -15.82 1.78
CA ALA A 104 9.66 -16.81 1.69
C ALA A 104 10.17 -18.21 2.07
N GLN A 105 11.33 -18.61 1.55
CA GLN A 105 11.96 -19.89 1.88
C GLN A 105 12.34 -19.99 3.38
N GLU A 106 12.94 -18.95 3.96
CA GLU A 106 13.28 -18.91 5.39
C GLU A 106 12.05 -19.04 6.29
N LYS A 107 10.89 -18.54 5.84
CA LYS A 107 9.63 -18.60 6.57
C LYS A 107 8.78 -19.84 6.26
N GLY A 108 9.27 -20.71 5.37
CA GLY A 108 8.53 -21.90 4.96
C GLY A 108 7.31 -21.60 4.10
N TYR A 109 7.30 -20.48 3.39
CA TYR A 109 6.24 -20.15 2.44
C TYR A 109 6.51 -20.84 1.10
N ASP A 110 5.52 -21.51 0.57
CA ASP A 110 5.57 -22.24 -0.71
C ASP A 110 5.27 -21.33 -1.92
N ARG A 111 4.71 -20.14 -1.67
CA ARG A 111 4.35 -19.16 -2.70
C ARG A 111 4.59 -17.72 -2.23
N ILE A 112 4.60 -16.80 -3.19
CA ILE A 112 4.64 -15.35 -2.97
C ILE A 112 3.45 -14.76 -3.73
N ASP A 113 2.44 -14.28 -3.01
CA ASP A 113 1.21 -13.79 -3.64
C ASP A 113 1.25 -12.28 -3.89
N LEU A 114 1.79 -11.51 -2.93
CA LEU A 114 1.80 -10.06 -3.00
C LEU A 114 3.16 -9.48 -2.57
N ILE A 115 3.67 -8.54 -3.38
CA ILE A 115 4.91 -7.80 -3.09
C ILE A 115 4.59 -6.29 -3.13
N PRO A 116 4.37 -5.63 -1.98
CA PRO A 116 4.17 -4.19 -1.91
C PRO A 116 5.46 -3.41 -2.10
N VAL A 117 5.38 -2.32 -2.88
CA VAL A 117 6.47 -1.34 -3.09
C VAL A 117 5.97 0.04 -2.70
N ILE A 118 6.54 0.65 -1.67
CA ILE A 118 6.16 1.97 -1.17
C ILE A 118 7.21 2.99 -1.63
N ALA A 119 6.79 4.06 -2.28
CA ALA A 119 7.69 5.14 -2.69
C ALA A 119 7.05 6.51 -2.48
N THR A 120 7.87 7.51 -2.15
CA THR A 120 7.47 8.92 -2.13
C THR A 120 7.89 9.57 -3.44
N LEU A 121 6.91 10.01 -4.22
CA LEU A 121 7.14 10.61 -5.54
C LEU A 121 7.40 12.12 -5.47
N GLY A 122 7.91 12.67 -6.58
CA GLY A 122 8.24 14.10 -6.75
C GLY A 122 9.74 14.40 -6.62
N PHE A 123 10.47 13.53 -5.90
CA PHE A 123 11.91 13.63 -5.67
C PHE A 123 12.69 12.59 -6.51
N GLY A 124 14.02 12.60 -6.39
CA GLY A 124 14.87 11.79 -7.26
C GLY A 124 14.73 10.28 -7.06
N CYS A 125 15.07 9.77 -5.87
CA CYS A 125 15.13 8.33 -5.60
C CYS A 125 13.76 7.65 -5.73
N GLY A 126 12.75 8.13 -5.00
CA GLY A 126 11.41 7.52 -5.02
C GLY A 126 10.77 7.53 -6.41
N SER A 127 10.89 8.65 -7.16
CA SER A 127 10.32 8.78 -8.51
C SER A 127 11.08 8.00 -9.57
N GLY A 128 12.37 7.77 -9.37
CA GLY A 128 13.23 7.06 -10.33
C GLY A 128 13.33 5.57 -10.04
N ALA A 129 13.81 5.22 -8.84
CA ALA A 129 14.05 3.85 -8.44
C ALA A 129 12.74 3.09 -8.11
N GLY A 130 11.70 3.77 -7.59
CA GLY A 130 10.43 3.13 -7.23
C GLY A 130 9.74 2.45 -8.41
N PRO A 131 9.41 3.16 -9.51
CA PRO A 131 8.85 2.55 -10.72
C PRO A 131 9.76 1.50 -11.36
N ALA A 132 11.10 1.69 -11.31
CA ALA A 132 12.05 0.73 -11.87
C ALA A 132 12.11 -0.58 -11.09
N LEU A 133 12.13 -0.51 -9.77
CA LEU A 133 12.03 -1.69 -8.91
C LEU A 133 10.72 -2.44 -9.13
N LEU A 134 9.62 -1.71 -9.23
CA LEU A 134 8.30 -2.29 -9.46
C LEU A 134 8.25 -3.04 -10.80
N GLU A 135 8.79 -2.46 -11.87
CA GLU A 135 8.95 -3.10 -13.19
C GLU A 135 9.77 -4.39 -13.10
N ASP A 136 10.92 -4.35 -12.43
CA ASP A 136 11.79 -5.53 -12.26
C ASP A 136 11.11 -6.66 -11.46
N LEU A 137 10.40 -6.31 -10.38
CA LEU A 137 9.67 -7.28 -9.57
C LEU A 137 8.54 -7.95 -10.36
N VAL A 138 7.81 -7.20 -11.17
CA VAL A 138 6.77 -7.77 -12.06
C VAL A 138 7.37 -8.77 -13.03
N ARG A 139 8.52 -8.47 -13.62
CA ARG A 139 9.22 -9.39 -14.54
C ARG A 139 9.74 -10.63 -13.82
N LYS A 140 10.27 -10.46 -12.61
CA LYS A 140 10.90 -11.55 -11.84
C LYS A 140 9.88 -12.47 -11.18
N TYR A 141 8.75 -11.92 -10.76
CA TYR A 141 7.68 -12.64 -10.05
C TYR A 141 6.36 -12.60 -10.84
N PRO A 142 6.31 -13.23 -12.04
CA PRO A 142 5.14 -13.13 -12.91
C PRO A 142 3.87 -13.74 -12.30
N ASN A 143 4.01 -14.63 -11.33
CA ASN A 143 2.88 -15.24 -10.61
C ASN A 143 2.43 -14.46 -9.37
N SER A 144 3.21 -13.47 -8.92
CA SER A 144 2.86 -12.61 -7.78
C SER A 144 2.15 -11.35 -8.24
N CYS A 145 1.30 -10.78 -7.41
CA CYS A 145 0.82 -9.41 -7.57
C CYS A 145 1.87 -8.45 -6.99
N VAL A 146 2.44 -7.59 -7.82
CA VAL A 146 3.29 -6.48 -7.35
C VAL A 146 2.43 -5.25 -7.25
N LEU A 147 2.36 -4.62 -6.07
CA LEU A 147 1.47 -3.51 -5.76
C LEU A 147 2.28 -2.27 -5.39
N GLY A 148 2.19 -1.21 -6.18
CA GLY A 148 2.75 0.09 -5.83
C GLY A 148 1.87 0.81 -4.82
N ILE A 149 2.48 1.50 -3.85
CA ILE A 149 1.82 2.38 -2.88
C ILE A 149 2.61 3.68 -2.88
N PHE A 150 2.16 4.64 -3.68
CA PHE A 150 2.97 5.79 -4.01
C PHE A 150 2.38 7.08 -3.45
N THR A 151 3.16 7.77 -2.59
CA THR A 151 2.73 9.04 -2.03
C THR A 151 3.04 10.19 -3.00
N LEU A 152 2.07 11.07 -3.17
CA LEU A 152 2.19 12.28 -3.96
C LEU A 152 2.59 13.46 -3.07
N PRO A 153 3.40 14.40 -3.59
CA PRO A 153 3.92 15.52 -2.82
C PRO A 153 2.82 16.45 -2.31
N PHE A 154 3.17 17.26 -1.34
CA PHE A 154 2.33 18.36 -0.90
C PHE A 154 2.25 19.45 -1.98
N THR A 155 1.16 20.22 -2.01
CA THR A 155 0.98 21.31 -2.98
C THR A 155 2.04 22.38 -2.87
N TRP A 156 2.53 22.65 -1.65
CA TRP A 156 3.59 23.65 -1.42
C TRP A 156 5.01 23.20 -1.83
N GLU A 157 5.22 21.93 -2.18
CA GLU A 157 6.52 21.42 -2.69
C GLU A 157 6.78 21.81 -4.14
N GLY A 158 5.85 22.55 -4.75
CA GLY A 158 5.98 23.18 -6.04
C GLY A 158 5.46 22.32 -7.21
N GLU A 159 5.15 23.04 -8.29
CA GLU A 159 4.52 22.44 -9.48
C GLU A 159 5.44 21.43 -10.19
N GLU A 160 6.75 21.73 -10.29
CA GLU A 160 7.71 20.82 -10.92
C GLU A 160 7.86 19.51 -10.14
N THR A 161 7.80 19.55 -8.82
CA THR A 161 7.79 18.36 -7.98
C THR A 161 6.54 17.53 -8.24
N ARG A 162 5.39 18.18 -8.37
CA ARG A 162 4.12 17.53 -8.69
C ARG A 162 4.14 16.92 -10.10
N LYS A 163 4.64 17.62 -11.12
CA LYS A 163 4.78 17.09 -12.49
C LYS A 163 5.67 15.84 -12.52
N ARG A 164 6.80 15.85 -11.82
CA ARG A 164 7.67 14.67 -11.69
C ARG A 164 6.94 13.50 -11.01
N ALA A 165 6.17 13.77 -9.96
CA ALA A 165 5.40 12.75 -9.26
C ALA A 165 4.35 12.10 -10.16
N VAL A 166 3.57 12.91 -10.89
CA VAL A 166 2.54 12.43 -11.83
C VAL A 166 3.17 11.60 -12.95
N LYS A 167 4.29 12.06 -13.54
CA LYS A 167 5.03 11.30 -14.56
C LYS A 167 5.49 9.94 -14.03
N ALA A 168 6.05 9.90 -12.81
CA ALA A 168 6.51 8.67 -12.19
C ALA A 168 5.34 7.73 -11.86
N LEU A 169 4.21 8.26 -11.39
CA LEU A 169 2.99 7.51 -11.13
C LEU A 169 2.45 6.85 -12.40
N HIS A 170 2.31 7.61 -13.49
CA HIS A 170 1.86 7.07 -14.78
C HIS A 170 2.82 6.01 -15.31
N GLN A 171 4.14 6.18 -15.12
CA GLN A 171 5.11 5.18 -15.54
C GLN A 171 4.94 3.88 -14.74
N ALA A 172 4.76 3.96 -13.43
CA ALA A 172 4.52 2.80 -12.58
C ALA A 172 3.23 2.07 -12.96
N CYS A 173 2.15 2.80 -13.23
CA CYS A 173 0.87 2.24 -13.64
C CYS A 173 0.90 1.47 -14.96
N LYS A 174 1.95 1.63 -15.80
CA LYS A 174 2.14 0.81 -17.01
C LYS A 174 2.54 -0.62 -16.69
N HIS A 175 3.10 -0.88 -15.52
CA HIS A 175 3.69 -2.16 -15.15
C HIS A 175 2.87 -2.91 -14.10
N ALA A 176 2.25 -2.20 -13.15
CA ALA A 176 1.56 -2.80 -12.01
C ALA A 176 0.39 -1.94 -11.51
N PRO A 177 -0.52 -2.51 -10.72
CA PRO A 177 -1.47 -1.72 -9.92
C PRO A 177 -0.72 -0.79 -8.96
N VAL A 178 -1.20 0.45 -8.84
CA VAL A 178 -0.63 1.46 -7.93
C VAL A 178 -1.74 2.14 -7.15
N ILE A 179 -1.58 2.21 -5.83
CA ILE A 179 -2.41 3.00 -4.93
C ILE A 179 -1.74 4.38 -4.76
N PRO A 180 -2.29 5.46 -5.30
CA PRO A 180 -1.82 6.80 -5.01
C PRO A 180 -2.31 7.27 -3.64
N ALA A 181 -1.42 7.91 -2.86
CA ALA A 181 -1.74 8.54 -1.58
C ALA A 181 -1.34 10.01 -1.61
N SER A 182 -2.30 10.92 -1.60
CA SER A 182 -2.04 12.37 -1.70
C SER A 182 -1.76 13.00 -0.34
N ASN A 183 -0.52 13.39 -0.10
CA ASN A 183 -0.14 14.06 1.15
C ASN A 183 -0.98 15.32 1.40
N SER A 184 -1.20 16.15 0.38
CA SER A 184 -2.02 17.36 0.52
C SER A 184 -3.48 17.08 0.88
N TYR A 185 -4.05 15.99 0.38
CA TYR A 185 -5.40 15.56 0.74
C TYR A 185 -5.44 15.07 2.20
N LEU A 186 -4.44 14.29 2.58
CA LEU A 186 -4.40 13.65 3.90
C LEU A 186 -4.20 14.63 5.07
N ILE A 187 -3.60 15.80 4.83
CA ILE A 187 -3.35 16.80 5.88
C ILE A 187 -4.42 17.90 5.97
N LYS A 188 -5.42 17.92 5.10
CA LYS A 188 -6.43 18.99 5.07
C LYS A 188 -7.07 19.27 6.45
N ASP A 189 -7.32 18.21 7.20
CA ASP A 189 -7.97 18.29 8.51
C ASP A 189 -7.00 18.77 9.62
N TYR A 190 -5.74 19.04 9.29
CA TYR A 190 -4.67 19.42 10.21
C TYR A 190 -4.05 20.79 9.87
N ALA A 191 -4.76 21.61 9.09
CA ALA A 191 -4.24 22.89 8.56
C ALA A 191 -3.81 23.88 9.67
N GLU A 192 -4.43 23.83 10.85
CA GLU A 192 -4.15 24.70 12.00
C GLU A 192 -3.23 24.05 13.04
N THR A 193 -2.67 22.87 12.75
CA THR A 193 -1.79 22.17 13.68
C THR A 193 -0.32 22.44 13.37
N ASP A 194 0.55 22.17 14.35
CA ASP A 194 2.00 22.15 14.14
C ASP A 194 2.39 21.24 12.97
N PHE A 195 3.34 21.71 12.16
CA PHE A 195 3.75 21.02 10.92
C PHE A 195 4.19 19.57 11.16
N THR A 196 4.95 19.30 12.21
CA THR A 196 5.41 17.95 12.56
C THR A 196 4.24 17.04 12.91
N ARG A 197 3.25 17.59 13.63
CA ARG A 197 2.01 16.86 13.95
C ARG A 197 1.19 16.58 12.70
N ALA A 198 1.08 17.54 11.78
CA ALA A 198 0.37 17.36 10.52
C ALA A 198 1.01 16.25 9.66
N ILE A 199 2.34 16.24 9.52
CA ILE A 199 3.07 15.18 8.80
C ILE A 199 2.88 13.81 9.46
N ASN A 200 2.99 13.74 10.78
CA ASN A 200 2.78 12.48 11.50
C ASN A 200 1.35 11.96 11.32
N ALA A 201 0.36 12.83 11.37
CA ALA A 201 -1.03 12.49 11.14
C ALA A 201 -1.27 12.02 9.68
N ALA A 202 -0.65 12.67 8.68
CA ALA A 202 -0.70 12.21 7.30
C ALA A 202 -0.10 10.81 7.14
N ASN A 203 1.06 10.56 7.74
CA ASN A 203 1.70 9.24 7.74
C ASN A 203 0.81 8.17 8.41
N GLU A 204 0.19 8.49 9.54
CA GLU A 204 -0.76 7.58 10.21
C GLU A 204 -1.98 7.27 9.32
N ARG A 205 -2.51 8.28 8.62
CA ARG A 205 -3.62 8.09 7.66
C ARG A 205 -3.25 7.21 6.47
N ILE A 206 -1.99 7.24 6.02
CA ILE A 206 -1.49 6.34 4.97
C ILE A 206 -1.30 4.93 5.53
N VAL A 207 -0.59 4.81 6.65
CA VAL A 207 -0.16 3.51 7.19
C VAL A 207 -1.34 2.69 7.72
N LYS A 208 -2.29 3.32 8.42
CA LYS A 208 -3.42 2.61 9.03
C LYS A 208 -4.30 1.86 8.03
N PRO A 209 -4.81 2.48 6.95
CA PRO A 209 -5.56 1.76 5.92
C PRO A 209 -4.74 0.66 5.26
N LEU A 210 -3.48 0.94 4.90
CA LEU A 210 -2.61 -0.04 4.25
C LEU A 210 -2.33 -1.24 5.16
N THR A 211 -2.06 -1.00 6.45
CA THR A 211 -1.89 -2.09 7.42
C THR A 211 -3.16 -2.95 7.50
N THR A 212 -4.33 -2.32 7.52
CA THR A 212 -5.61 -3.04 7.55
C THR A 212 -5.77 -3.92 6.31
N ILE A 213 -5.51 -3.36 5.12
CA ILE A 213 -5.61 -4.09 3.85
C ILE A 213 -4.64 -5.26 3.81
N LEU A 214 -3.35 -5.00 4.02
CA LEU A 214 -2.31 -6.02 3.93
C LEU A 214 -2.49 -7.10 5.00
N ARG A 215 -2.95 -6.72 6.20
CA ARG A 215 -3.27 -7.66 7.27
C ARG A 215 -4.47 -8.52 6.94
N ALA A 216 -5.55 -7.95 6.40
CA ALA A 216 -6.72 -8.71 5.99
C ALA A 216 -6.37 -9.75 4.93
N MET A 217 -5.54 -9.37 3.95
CA MET A 217 -5.06 -10.27 2.90
C MET A 217 -4.17 -11.41 3.45
N SER A 218 -3.34 -11.13 4.46
CA SER A 218 -2.45 -12.13 5.07
C SER A 218 -3.09 -12.87 6.26
N ASN A 219 -4.39 -12.67 6.54
CA ASN A 219 -5.04 -13.23 7.71
C ASN A 219 -5.28 -14.74 7.56
N THR A 220 -4.68 -15.54 8.44
CA THR A 220 -4.85 -16.99 8.51
C THR A 220 -6.25 -17.43 8.96
N ARG A 221 -7.07 -16.50 9.48
CA ARG A 221 -8.46 -16.73 9.91
C ARG A 221 -9.48 -16.31 8.85
N ALA A 222 -9.04 -16.17 7.60
CA ALA A 222 -9.94 -15.84 6.51
C ALA A 222 -10.98 -16.96 6.29
N ILE A 223 -12.21 -16.56 6.07
CA ILE A 223 -13.34 -17.45 5.77
C ILE A 223 -13.37 -17.75 4.27
N THR A 224 -12.99 -16.77 3.46
CA THR A 224 -12.91 -16.89 2.00
C THR A 224 -11.45 -16.80 1.56
N VAL A 225 -11.13 -17.43 0.44
CA VAL A 225 -9.78 -17.48 -0.12
C VAL A 225 -9.69 -16.54 -1.32
N ILE A 226 -8.58 -15.86 -1.42
CA ILE A 226 -8.17 -15.07 -2.59
C ILE A 226 -6.72 -15.43 -2.92
N ASP A 227 -6.36 -15.43 -4.19
CA ASP A 227 -5.02 -15.72 -4.64
C ASP A 227 -4.40 -14.56 -5.44
N SER A 228 -3.16 -14.72 -5.87
CA SER A 228 -2.44 -13.69 -6.63
C SER A 228 -3.06 -13.42 -7.99
N SER A 229 -3.72 -14.39 -8.62
CA SER A 229 -4.40 -14.20 -9.91
C SER A 229 -5.67 -13.39 -9.76
N ASP A 230 -6.44 -13.61 -8.70
CA ASP A 230 -7.57 -12.78 -8.32
C ASP A 230 -7.12 -11.32 -8.09
N LEU A 231 -6.02 -11.13 -7.34
CA LEU A 231 -5.48 -9.79 -7.08
C LEU A 231 -5.10 -9.07 -8.37
N LYS A 232 -4.38 -9.75 -9.27
CA LYS A 232 -3.99 -9.18 -10.57
C LYS A 232 -5.17 -8.82 -11.46
N ARG A 233 -6.22 -9.63 -11.42
CA ARG A 233 -7.42 -9.42 -12.21
C ARG A 233 -8.24 -8.22 -11.72
N ILE A 234 -8.32 -8.07 -10.40
CA ILE A 234 -9.11 -7.01 -9.75
C ILE A 234 -8.33 -5.72 -9.63
N LEU A 235 -7.08 -5.79 -9.13
CA LEU A 235 -6.23 -4.63 -8.92
C LEU A 235 -5.58 -4.19 -10.23
N LYS A 236 -6.36 -3.61 -11.13
CA LYS A 236 -5.84 -2.96 -12.34
C LYS A 236 -5.29 -1.58 -12.00
N PRO A 237 -4.35 -1.04 -12.80
CA PRO A 237 -3.90 0.35 -12.62
C PRO A 237 -5.05 1.35 -12.90
N ALA A 238 -5.24 2.43 -12.14
CA ALA A 238 -4.78 2.65 -10.78
C ALA A 238 -5.79 2.11 -9.76
N VAL A 239 -5.43 2.12 -8.48
CA VAL A 239 -6.27 1.56 -7.41
C VAL A 239 -6.70 2.65 -6.44
N LEU A 240 -8.01 2.87 -6.30
CA LEU A 240 -8.58 3.68 -5.22
C LEU A 240 -8.74 2.79 -3.98
N VAL A 241 -8.45 3.34 -2.82
CA VAL A 241 -8.67 2.67 -1.53
C VAL A 241 -9.68 3.46 -0.71
N MET A 242 -10.70 2.76 -0.22
CA MET A 242 -11.67 3.29 0.73
C MET A 242 -11.73 2.37 1.94
N THR A 243 -11.73 2.92 3.13
CA THR A 243 -11.84 2.15 4.37
C THR A 243 -12.94 2.70 5.27
N TYR A 244 -13.72 1.80 5.83
CA TYR A 244 -14.79 2.10 6.77
C TYR A 244 -14.52 1.44 8.11
N THR A 245 -14.91 2.10 9.18
CA THR A 245 -14.90 1.54 10.54
C THR A 245 -16.33 1.58 11.06
N LEU A 246 -16.96 0.42 11.09
CA LEU A 246 -18.38 0.26 11.41
C LEU A 246 -18.55 -0.24 12.86
N PRO A 247 -19.60 0.18 13.58
CA PRO A 247 -19.90 -0.32 14.91
C PRO A 247 -20.12 -1.84 14.93
N THR A 248 -20.88 -2.35 13.95
CA THR A 248 -21.25 -3.76 13.84
C THR A 248 -21.22 -4.25 12.40
N PRO A 249 -21.22 -5.56 12.12
CA PRO A 249 -21.37 -6.08 10.76
C PRO A 249 -22.69 -5.69 10.06
N ALA A 250 -23.77 -5.46 10.83
CA ALA A 250 -25.08 -5.09 10.28
C ALA A 250 -25.02 -3.75 9.52
N GLU A 251 -24.11 -2.83 9.93
CA GLU A 251 -23.95 -1.54 9.28
C GLU A 251 -23.36 -1.63 7.86
N ILE A 252 -22.94 -2.81 7.42
CA ILE A 252 -22.55 -3.04 6.02
C ILE A 252 -23.72 -2.77 5.07
N GLN A 253 -24.96 -3.01 5.52
CA GLN A 253 -26.17 -2.74 4.73
C GLN A 253 -26.44 -1.24 4.50
N ASN A 254 -25.76 -0.38 5.26
CA ASN A 254 -25.89 1.08 5.18
C ASN A 254 -24.54 1.74 4.93
N LEU A 255 -23.64 1.06 4.21
CA LEU A 255 -22.24 1.49 4.03
C LEU A 255 -22.14 2.91 3.43
N SER A 256 -23.06 3.26 2.51
CA SER A 256 -23.15 4.58 1.87
C SER A 256 -23.43 5.73 2.84
N GLN A 257 -23.99 5.44 4.01
CA GLN A 257 -24.30 6.44 5.05
C GLN A 257 -23.09 6.69 5.98
N HIS A 258 -22.06 5.88 5.90
CA HIS A 258 -20.85 6.01 6.73
C HIS A 258 -19.74 6.76 5.99
N ASN A 259 -18.97 7.53 6.76
CA ASN A 259 -17.79 8.20 6.23
C ASN A 259 -16.67 7.21 5.95
N SER A 260 -16.17 7.23 4.72
CA SER A 260 -14.97 6.49 4.34
C SER A 260 -13.69 7.32 4.58
N SER A 261 -12.62 6.64 4.92
CA SER A 261 -11.27 7.20 4.84
C SER A 261 -10.66 6.79 3.50
N THR A 262 -10.25 7.76 2.69
CA THR A 262 -9.58 7.52 1.40
C THR A 262 -8.15 8.02 1.44
N LEU A 263 -7.29 7.44 0.62
CA LEU A 263 -5.89 7.88 0.50
C LEU A 263 -5.68 8.97 -0.54
N SER A 264 -6.63 9.12 -1.47
CA SER A 264 -6.57 10.14 -2.50
C SER A 264 -7.99 10.47 -3.00
N PRO A 265 -8.29 11.73 -3.31
CA PRO A 265 -9.59 12.12 -3.88
C PRO A 265 -9.69 11.78 -5.38
N ILE A 266 -8.72 11.11 -5.94
CA ILE A 266 -8.44 11.12 -7.37
C ILE A 266 -9.19 10.03 -8.09
N THR A 267 -10.31 10.39 -8.70
CA THR A 267 -10.88 9.59 -9.77
C THR A 267 -11.46 10.51 -10.82
N LYS A 268 -11.02 10.37 -12.05
CA LYS A 268 -11.61 11.07 -13.21
C LYS A 268 -12.79 10.30 -13.77
N GLY A 269 -12.79 9.00 -13.66
CA GLY A 269 -13.83 8.11 -14.15
C GLY A 269 -13.73 6.73 -13.54
N LEU A 270 -14.86 6.06 -13.42
CA LEU A 270 -15.01 4.71 -12.89
C LEU A 270 -15.57 3.80 -13.98
N ASN A 271 -14.84 3.65 -15.10
CA ASN A 271 -15.24 2.80 -16.20
C ASN A 271 -14.65 1.40 -16.08
N LYS A 272 -15.50 0.36 -16.08
CA LYS A 272 -15.08 -1.05 -16.00
C LYS A 272 -14.21 -1.34 -14.76
N ILE A 273 -14.59 -0.78 -13.63
CA ILE A 273 -13.93 -1.04 -12.36
C ILE A 273 -14.18 -2.45 -11.85
N SER A 274 -13.24 -2.96 -11.09
CA SER A 274 -13.40 -4.19 -10.31
C SER A 274 -13.07 -3.91 -8.86
N CYS A 275 -13.79 -4.54 -7.93
CA CYS A 275 -13.65 -4.27 -6.50
C CYS A 275 -13.18 -5.51 -5.75
N LEU A 276 -12.22 -5.29 -4.83
CA LEU A 276 -11.90 -6.23 -3.77
C LEU A 276 -12.40 -5.64 -2.45
N ALA A 277 -13.41 -6.24 -1.88
CA ALA A 277 -13.94 -5.89 -0.56
C ALA A 277 -13.32 -6.80 0.51
N LEU A 278 -12.62 -6.22 1.46
CA LEU A 278 -12.01 -6.90 2.60
C LEU A 278 -12.84 -6.59 3.84
N VAL A 279 -13.51 -7.58 4.41
CA VAL A 279 -14.33 -7.45 5.61
C VAL A 279 -13.67 -8.17 6.76
N GLU A 280 -13.23 -7.42 7.76
CA GLU A 280 -12.76 -7.94 9.04
C GLU A 280 -13.85 -7.72 10.09
N ALA A 281 -14.67 -8.74 10.34
CA ALA A 281 -15.74 -8.66 11.33
C ALA A 281 -15.18 -8.74 12.75
N GLY A 282 -15.57 -7.78 13.59
CA GLY A 282 -15.30 -7.76 15.02
C GLY A 282 -16.20 -8.72 15.81
N LYS A 283 -16.44 -8.39 17.06
CA LYS A 283 -17.43 -9.09 17.89
C LYS A 283 -18.82 -8.87 17.30
N GLY A 284 -19.38 -9.84 16.73
CA GLY A 284 -20.67 -9.78 16.07
C GLY A 284 -20.77 -10.88 15.04
N GLN A 285 -21.98 -11.21 14.67
CA GLN A 285 -22.22 -12.28 13.74
C GLN A 285 -22.26 -11.73 12.30
N LEU A 286 -21.24 -12.06 11.52
CA LEU A 286 -21.27 -11.81 10.07
C LEU A 286 -22.19 -12.85 9.44
N THR A 287 -23.28 -12.38 8.82
CA THR A 287 -24.26 -13.23 8.14
C THR A 287 -24.12 -13.16 6.62
N PRO A 288 -24.63 -14.13 5.85
CA PRO A 288 -24.66 -14.04 4.39
C PRO A 288 -25.30 -12.74 3.88
N GLN A 289 -26.39 -12.28 4.51
CA GLN A 289 -27.07 -11.03 4.12
C GLN A 289 -26.17 -9.80 4.17
N HIS A 290 -25.24 -9.72 5.13
CA HIS A 290 -24.28 -8.61 5.21
C HIS A 290 -23.32 -8.60 4.00
N VAL A 291 -22.98 -9.77 3.50
CA VAL A 291 -22.07 -9.93 2.34
C VAL A 291 -22.82 -9.72 1.04
N GLU A 292 -24.04 -10.22 0.94
CA GLU A 292 -24.94 -10.06 -0.23
C GLU A 292 -25.29 -8.60 -0.50
N ALA A 293 -25.33 -7.76 0.53
CA ALA A 293 -25.58 -6.32 0.41
C ALA A 293 -24.39 -5.54 -0.19
N LEU A 294 -23.16 -6.07 -0.15
CA LEU A 294 -21.97 -5.34 -0.57
C LEU A 294 -21.99 -4.83 -2.02
N PRO A 295 -22.39 -5.62 -3.04
CA PRO A 295 -22.43 -5.12 -4.42
C PRO A 295 -23.32 -3.90 -4.59
N ASP A 296 -24.51 -3.89 -3.98
CA ASP A 296 -25.47 -2.78 -4.06
C ASP A 296 -24.92 -1.55 -3.32
N GLN A 297 -24.34 -1.75 -2.13
CA GLN A 297 -23.70 -0.69 -1.37
C GLN A 297 -22.48 -0.10 -2.10
N LEU A 298 -21.71 -0.94 -2.80
CA LEU A 298 -20.58 -0.47 -3.60
C LEU A 298 -21.07 0.35 -4.80
N ARG A 299 -22.15 -0.06 -5.47
CA ARG A 299 -22.77 0.72 -6.55
C ARG A 299 -23.20 2.10 -6.04
N GLU A 300 -23.82 2.17 -4.88
CA GLU A 300 -24.27 3.43 -4.28
C GLU A 300 -23.09 4.34 -3.92
N VAL A 301 -22.07 3.80 -3.23
CA VAL A 301 -20.88 4.53 -2.78
C VAL A 301 -20.04 5.04 -3.96
N LEU A 302 -19.88 4.23 -5.00
CA LEU A 302 -19.05 4.55 -6.16
C LEU A 302 -19.79 5.32 -7.26
N GLY A 303 -21.13 5.33 -7.22
CA GLY A 303 -21.95 5.91 -8.31
C GLY A 303 -21.80 5.16 -9.64
N SER A 304 -21.26 3.94 -9.62
CA SER A 304 -20.98 3.12 -10.80
C SER A 304 -21.03 1.64 -10.43
N GLU A 305 -21.56 0.82 -11.34
CA GLU A 305 -21.61 -0.62 -11.12
C GLU A 305 -20.26 -1.29 -11.37
N PRO A 306 -19.67 -1.98 -10.37
CA PRO A 306 -18.47 -2.74 -10.59
C PRO A 306 -18.72 -3.92 -11.54
N ALA A 307 -17.82 -4.13 -12.50
CA ALA A 307 -17.88 -5.29 -13.40
C ALA A 307 -17.65 -6.62 -12.64
N GLU A 308 -16.95 -6.55 -11.52
CA GLU A 308 -16.68 -7.68 -10.63
C GLU A 308 -16.48 -7.19 -9.20
N VAL A 309 -17.04 -7.93 -8.25
CA VAL A 309 -16.79 -7.77 -6.81
C VAL A 309 -16.31 -9.10 -6.24
N LYS A 310 -15.09 -9.09 -5.68
CA LYS A 310 -14.57 -10.22 -4.89
C LYS A 310 -14.55 -9.83 -3.42
N THR A 311 -15.02 -10.72 -2.56
CA THR A 311 -15.07 -10.44 -1.13
C THR A 311 -14.16 -11.40 -0.36
N LEU A 312 -13.26 -10.84 0.45
CA LEU A 312 -12.45 -11.55 1.43
C LEU A 312 -13.03 -11.29 2.81
N LEU A 313 -13.40 -12.37 3.49
CA LEU A 313 -14.01 -12.34 4.81
C LEU A 313 -13.02 -12.85 5.86
N ALA A 314 -12.85 -12.12 6.93
CA ALA A 314 -12.00 -12.52 8.05
C ALA A 314 -12.66 -12.19 9.38
N ARG A 315 -12.32 -12.95 10.41
CA ARG A 315 -12.74 -12.68 11.79
C ARG A 315 -11.65 -11.94 12.56
N ARG A 316 -12.09 -10.96 13.32
CA ARG A 316 -11.23 -10.16 14.22
C ARG A 316 -11.84 -10.12 15.62
N PRO A 317 -11.84 -11.26 16.34
CA PRO A 317 -12.58 -11.41 17.61
C PRO A 317 -12.10 -10.47 18.71
N GLU A 318 -10.88 -9.93 18.60
CA GLU A 318 -10.34 -8.95 19.55
C GLU A 318 -10.87 -7.53 19.33
N SER A 319 -11.60 -7.27 18.25
CA SER A 319 -12.17 -5.95 17.95
C SER A 319 -13.67 -5.91 18.27
N GLU A 320 -14.10 -4.77 18.82
CA GLU A 320 -15.54 -4.46 18.95
C GLU A 320 -16.13 -3.96 17.60
N LYS A 321 -15.29 -3.53 16.67
CA LYS A 321 -15.68 -2.88 15.41
C LYS A 321 -15.47 -3.80 14.23
N THR A 322 -16.24 -3.56 13.17
CA THR A 322 -16.07 -4.16 11.85
C THR A 322 -15.34 -3.18 10.93
N TYR A 323 -14.39 -3.70 10.19
CA TYR A 323 -13.62 -2.93 9.21
C TYR A 323 -13.95 -3.42 7.81
N VAL A 324 -14.29 -2.49 6.92
CA VAL A 324 -14.50 -2.77 5.51
C VAL A 324 -13.49 -1.96 4.72
N SER A 325 -12.62 -2.64 3.99
CA SER A 325 -11.65 -1.99 3.11
C SER A 325 -11.94 -2.39 1.67
N ILE A 326 -12.10 -1.41 0.82
CA ILE A 326 -12.47 -1.59 -0.57
C ILE A 326 -11.32 -1.09 -1.44
N LEU A 327 -10.78 -1.97 -2.28
CA LEU A 327 -9.82 -1.63 -3.31
C LEU A 327 -10.56 -1.65 -4.64
N VAL A 328 -10.57 -0.52 -5.31
CA VAL A 328 -11.23 -0.33 -6.62
C VAL A 328 -10.15 -0.22 -7.68
N GLY A 329 -10.01 -1.25 -8.49
CA GLY A 329 -9.05 -1.27 -9.60
C GLY A 329 -9.66 -0.79 -10.91
N GLY A 330 -8.83 -0.25 -11.80
CA GLY A 330 -9.24 0.29 -13.09
C GLY A 330 -9.75 1.74 -13.02
N VAL A 331 -9.25 2.50 -12.06
CA VAL A 331 -9.59 3.91 -11.86
C VAL A 331 -8.73 4.79 -12.79
N GLU A 332 -9.34 5.80 -13.40
CA GLU A 332 -8.58 6.79 -14.20
C GLU A 332 -7.94 7.85 -13.31
N LEU A 333 -6.65 8.08 -13.51
CA LEU A 333 -5.90 9.11 -12.79
C LEU A 333 -6.10 10.50 -13.46
N HIS A 334 -6.26 11.53 -12.63
CA HIS A 334 -6.08 12.91 -13.08
C HIS A 334 -4.62 13.17 -13.46
N GLY A 335 -4.39 13.78 -14.59
CA GLY A 335 -3.09 14.26 -15.06
C GLY A 335 -2.59 15.47 -14.27
#